data_8b5b1f05c61d60d9067ea0ad287b4a75
#
_entry.id   8b5b1f05c61d60d9067ea0ad287b4a75
#
_cell.length_a   1.000
_cell.length_b   1.000
_cell.length_c   1.000
_cell.angle_alpha   90.00
_cell.angle_beta   90.00
_cell.angle_gamma   90.00
#
_symmetry.space_group_name_H-M   'P 1'
#
loop_
_entity.id
_entity.type
_entity.pdbx_description
1 polymer ?
#
loop_
_entity_poly.entity_id
_entity_poly.type
_entity_poly.pdbx_seq_one_letter_code
_entity_poly.pdbx_strand_id
1 'polypeptide(L)'
;MEIRRAEAADMAAVKALWAYCFEREGDPFFEWYFGRVCRPEDVLLGAENGQAAASLHLRPYTLSVRGKAFAADYIVGVSTHPAARGRGRAGELLRAAFRASREAGKSVDILMPSDASFYYPLGFAFYAHQWEREASPERLAREGARAVRAGLTASPDEWRPLAAVYEAHTAGRSGFALRDEASWRRLVEGQLREGRIAVVEDEAGPAGYLFYSIGDRTLTVSEMACASEAGRRGLYRFMADHRGSVDLCRWYEPLDDRSYLFWADGAEHTYIRNRTFPYMMARVTDPAAAFTGLPAETEGTVSFLYEDGTLPEAGGVYAFRADRGRLEMGKSGDVPAFRLTAAGAAHLLFGALPAEDLFRFGEAGWLTGGGQERKETLRFLREAFPARRCWISEWY
;
A
#
# COMPACT_ATOMS: atom_id res chain seq x y z
N MET A 1 -16.46 24.93 -3.31
CA MET A 1 -15.55 24.51 -4.42
C MET A 1 -16.35 23.59 -5.34
N GLU A 2 -16.34 23.82 -6.65
CA GLU A 2 -16.90 22.88 -7.63
C GLU A 2 -15.91 21.74 -7.82
N ILE A 3 -16.36 20.49 -7.74
CA ILE A 3 -15.51 19.30 -7.90
C ILE A 3 -16.04 18.46 -9.05
N ARG A 4 -15.17 18.15 -10.01
CA ARG A 4 -15.48 17.34 -11.18
C ARG A 4 -14.27 16.55 -11.68
N ARG A 5 -14.47 15.60 -12.57
CA ARG A 5 -13.38 14.99 -13.33
C ARG A 5 -12.72 16.05 -14.22
N ALA A 6 -11.41 15.98 -14.35
CA ALA A 6 -10.69 16.85 -15.25
C ALA A 6 -10.93 16.45 -16.71
N GLU A 7 -10.87 17.43 -17.59
CA GLU A 7 -10.88 17.26 -19.04
C GLU A 7 -9.49 17.57 -19.63
N ALA A 8 -9.28 17.27 -20.90
CA ALA A 8 -7.99 17.54 -21.55
C ALA A 8 -7.57 19.02 -21.45
N ALA A 9 -8.53 19.94 -21.46
CA ALA A 9 -8.29 21.39 -21.32
C ALA A 9 -7.78 21.76 -19.91
N ASP A 10 -8.08 20.98 -18.87
CA ASP A 10 -7.66 21.25 -17.49
C ASP A 10 -6.22 20.83 -17.21
N MET A 11 -5.64 19.98 -18.05
CA MET A 11 -4.37 19.31 -17.75
C MET A 11 -3.20 20.28 -17.58
N ALA A 12 -3.24 21.46 -18.20
CA ALA A 12 -2.24 22.50 -17.95
C ALA A 12 -2.28 23.01 -16.52
N ALA A 13 -3.49 23.24 -15.97
CA ALA A 13 -3.66 23.68 -14.59
C ALA A 13 -3.34 22.54 -13.58
N VAL A 14 -3.69 21.29 -13.89
CA VAL A 14 -3.34 20.11 -13.09
C VAL A 14 -1.81 19.95 -12.99
N LYS A 15 -1.10 20.04 -14.11
CA LYS A 15 0.37 20.00 -14.16
C LYS A 15 1.00 21.14 -13.36
N ALA A 16 0.47 22.35 -13.46
CA ALA A 16 0.96 23.49 -12.69
C ALA A 16 0.78 23.30 -11.18
N LEU A 17 -0.36 22.74 -10.72
CA LEU A 17 -0.58 22.39 -9.32
C LEU A 17 0.40 21.32 -8.83
N TRP A 18 0.63 20.28 -9.65
CA TRP A 18 1.60 19.23 -9.36
C TRP A 18 3.01 19.80 -9.26
N ALA A 19 3.44 20.57 -10.28
CA ALA A 19 4.78 21.15 -10.34
C ALA A 19 5.07 22.10 -9.16
N TYR A 20 4.02 22.71 -8.61
CA TYR A 20 4.14 23.55 -7.41
C TYR A 20 4.32 22.73 -6.13
N CYS A 21 3.68 21.55 -6.04
CA CYS A 21 3.62 20.76 -4.81
C CYS A 21 4.64 19.61 -4.75
N PHE A 22 5.09 19.13 -5.91
CA PHE A 22 5.88 17.91 -6.08
C PHE A 22 7.03 18.13 -7.07
N GLU A 23 7.22 17.21 -8.02
CA GLU A 23 8.25 17.29 -9.05
C GLU A 23 7.93 18.38 -10.09
N ARG A 24 8.96 19.05 -10.54
CA ARG A 24 8.86 20.14 -11.52
C ARG A 24 8.70 19.59 -12.94
N GLU A 25 8.12 20.40 -13.81
CA GLU A 25 8.14 20.18 -15.26
C GLU A 25 9.58 20.05 -15.75
N GLY A 26 9.86 19.03 -16.55
CA GLY A 26 11.20 18.64 -16.99
C GLY A 26 11.89 17.59 -16.13
N ASP A 27 11.43 17.31 -14.94
CA ASP A 27 11.94 16.19 -14.13
C ASP A 27 11.54 14.85 -14.78
N PRO A 28 12.43 13.82 -14.79
CA PRO A 28 12.16 12.55 -15.46
C PRO A 28 10.88 11.88 -15.03
N PHE A 29 10.58 11.89 -13.70
CA PHE A 29 9.35 11.34 -13.18
C PHE A 29 8.12 12.11 -13.64
N PHE A 30 8.14 13.45 -13.60
CA PHE A 30 7.04 14.31 -14.06
C PHE A 30 6.69 14.01 -15.53
N GLU A 31 7.70 13.98 -16.42
CA GLU A 31 7.52 13.74 -17.83
C GLU A 31 6.95 12.35 -18.11
N TRP A 32 7.45 11.34 -17.41
CA TRP A 32 6.93 9.98 -17.54
C TRP A 32 5.51 9.89 -17.01
N TYR A 33 5.24 10.44 -15.82
CA TYR A 33 3.94 10.35 -15.18
C TYR A 33 2.85 10.99 -16.02
N PHE A 34 3.02 12.23 -16.44
CA PHE A 34 2.04 12.93 -17.28
C PHE A 34 2.01 12.48 -18.74
N GLY A 35 3.08 11.92 -19.24
CA GLY A 35 3.16 11.41 -20.61
C GLY A 35 2.66 9.98 -20.81
N ARG A 36 2.71 9.14 -19.75
CA ARG A 36 2.45 7.69 -19.85
C ARG A 36 1.40 7.17 -18.89
N VAL A 37 1.19 7.86 -17.78
CA VAL A 37 0.48 7.31 -16.64
C VAL A 37 -0.80 8.07 -16.35
N CYS A 38 -0.71 9.37 -16.17
CA CYS A 38 -1.85 10.22 -15.81
C CYS A 38 -2.80 10.40 -17.00
N ARG A 39 -4.08 10.20 -16.74
CA ARG A 39 -5.17 10.47 -17.68
C ARG A 39 -6.11 11.49 -17.08
N PRO A 40 -6.70 12.41 -17.91
CA PRO A 40 -7.64 13.40 -17.39
C PRO A 40 -8.79 12.78 -16.58
N GLU A 41 -9.35 11.69 -17.07
CA GLU A 41 -10.46 10.97 -16.43
C GLU A 41 -10.12 10.40 -15.04
N ASP A 42 -8.85 10.22 -14.72
CA ASP A 42 -8.39 9.75 -13.42
C ASP A 42 -8.18 10.91 -12.42
N VAL A 43 -8.30 12.18 -12.87
CA VAL A 43 -8.06 13.36 -12.04
C VAL A 43 -9.37 13.95 -11.54
N LEU A 44 -9.49 14.17 -10.22
CA LEU A 44 -10.51 15.05 -9.66
C LEU A 44 -9.91 16.44 -9.49
N LEU A 45 -10.61 17.43 -10.04
CA LEU A 45 -10.26 18.85 -10.00
C LEU A 45 -11.29 19.61 -9.17
N GLY A 46 -10.81 20.37 -8.19
CA GLY A 46 -11.60 21.31 -7.43
C GLY A 46 -11.34 22.74 -7.94
N ALA A 47 -12.37 23.41 -8.44
CA ALA A 47 -12.29 24.76 -8.99
C ALA A 47 -12.97 25.79 -8.07
N GLU A 48 -12.37 26.96 -7.94
CA GLU A 48 -12.96 28.15 -7.29
C GLU A 48 -12.88 29.34 -8.27
N ASN A 49 -14.00 30.00 -8.51
CA ASN A 49 -14.09 31.14 -9.41
C ASN A 49 -13.48 30.84 -10.82
N GLY A 50 -13.68 29.61 -11.32
CA GLY A 50 -13.17 29.15 -12.59
C GLY A 50 -11.67 28.82 -12.63
N GLN A 51 -10.97 28.89 -11.50
CA GLN A 51 -9.55 28.53 -11.39
C GLN A 51 -9.33 27.23 -10.62
N ALA A 52 -8.34 26.44 -11.03
CA ALA A 52 -7.96 25.23 -10.32
C ALA A 52 -7.43 25.58 -8.91
N ALA A 53 -8.13 25.11 -7.88
CA ALA A 53 -7.79 25.34 -6.48
C ALA A 53 -7.13 24.11 -5.82
N ALA A 54 -7.54 22.90 -6.23
CA ALA A 54 -6.99 21.64 -5.73
C ALA A 54 -7.16 20.54 -6.77
N SER A 55 -6.32 19.52 -6.72
CA SER A 55 -6.46 18.30 -7.53
C SER A 55 -5.98 17.07 -6.76
N LEU A 56 -6.48 15.90 -7.13
CA LEU A 56 -5.94 14.59 -6.77
C LEU A 56 -6.17 13.61 -7.92
N HIS A 57 -5.36 12.57 -7.96
CA HIS A 57 -5.45 11.57 -9.01
C HIS A 57 -5.90 10.23 -8.41
N LEU A 58 -6.90 9.59 -9.02
CA LEU A 58 -7.43 8.28 -8.69
C LEU A 58 -6.83 7.25 -9.64
N ARG A 59 -5.70 6.69 -9.27
CA ARG A 59 -5.00 5.69 -10.07
C ARG A 59 -5.65 4.33 -9.93
N PRO A 60 -6.16 3.71 -11.01
CA PRO A 60 -6.76 2.38 -10.93
C PRO A 60 -5.70 1.33 -10.55
N TYR A 61 -6.00 0.55 -9.52
CA TYR A 61 -5.22 -0.59 -9.06
C TYR A 61 -6.10 -1.81 -8.85
N THR A 62 -5.50 -2.98 -8.88
CA THR A 62 -6.11 -4.21 -8.38
C THR A 62 -5.24 -4.73 -7.24
N LEU A 63 -5.84 -4.90 -6.07
CA LEU A 63 -5.14 -5.38 -4.87
C LEU A 63 -5.56 -6.82 -4.57
N SER A 64 -4.63 -7.63 -4.09
CA SER A 64 -4.94 -8.91 -3.46
C SER A 64 -5.08 -8.72 -1.96
N VAL A 65 -6.29 -8.82 -1.44
CA VAL A 65 -6.57 -8.71 0.00
C VAL A 65 -7.24 -10.00 0.45
N ARG A 66 -6.66 -10.72 1.41
CA ARG A 66 -7.16 -12.03 1.88
C ARG A 66 -7.42 -13.04 0.76
N GLY A 67 -6.64 -13.00 -0.32
CA GLY A 67 -6.80 -13.87 -1.48
C GLY A 67 -7.92 -13.49 -2.43
N LYS A 68 -8.64 -12.40 -2.19
CA LYS A 68 -9.64 -11.83 -3.11
C LYS A 68 -9.05 -10.63 -3.84
N ALA A 69 -9.35 -10.50 -5.13
CA ALA A 69 -8.99 -9.33 -5.93
C ALA A 69 -9.97 -8.18 -5.66
N PHE A 70 -9.43 -7.00 -5.40
CA PHE A 70 -10.17 -5.76 -5.18
C PHE A 70 -9.77 -4.72 -6.21
N ALA A 71 -10.73 -4.21 -6.97
CA ALA A 71 -10.54 -2.95 -7.67
C ALA A 71 -10.44 -1.81 -6.63
N ALA A 72 -9.40 -1.01 -6.72
CA ALA A 72 -9.10 0.06 -5.79
C ALA A 72 -8.64 1.31 -6.54
N ASP A 73 -8.69 2.46 -5.89
CA ASP A 73 -7.96 3.63 -6.34
C ASP A 73 -6.74 3.87 -5.44
N TYR A 74 -5.58 4.07 -6.06
CA TYR A 74 -4.43 4.62 -5.39
C TYR A 74 -4.49 6.15 -5.54
N ILE A 75 -4.79 6.83 -4.44
CA ILE A 75 -4.88 8.28 -4.40
C ILE A 75 -3.48 8.86 -4.36
N VAL A 76 -3.12 9.61 -5.39
CA VAL A 76 -1.81 10.27 -5.50
C VAL A 76 -1.96 11.74 -5.86
N GLY A 77 -0.91 12.54 -5.64
CA GLY A 77 -0.87 13.92 -6.07
C GLY A 77 -1.95 14.81 -5.46
N VAL A 78 -2.28 14.61 -4.17
CA VAL A 78 -3.22 15.48 -3.45
C VAL A 78 -2.60 16.85 -3.28
N SER A 79 -2.95 17.78 -4.15
CA SER A 79 -2.39 19.12 -4.23
C SER A 79 -3.44 20.20 -3.94
N THR A 80 -3.01 21.28 -3.30
CA THR A 80 -3.87 22.47 -3.05
C THR A 80 -3.05 23.71 -3.32
N HIS A 81 -3.59 24.58 -4.17
CA HIS A 81 -3.00 25.88 -4.45
C HIS A 81 -2.78 26.66 -3.16
N PRO A 82 -1.64 27.35 -2.96
CA PRO A 82 -1.33 28.05 -1.71
C PRO A 82 -2.44 29.00 -1.24
N ALA A 83 -3.04 29.77 -2.14
CA ALA A 83 -4.12 30.69 -1.82
C ALA A 83 -5.43 30.01 -1.38
N ALA A 84 -5.58 28.70 -1.61
CA ALA A 84 -6.74 27.90 -1.20
C ALA A 84 -6.48 27.02 0.05
N ARG A 85 -5.24 27.00 0.57
CA ARG A 85 -4.88 26.25 1.77
C ARG A 85 -5.57 26.78 3.04
N GLY A 86 -5.67 25.93 4.06
CA GLY A 86 -6.30 26.28 5.34
C GLY A 86 -7.84 26.37 5.30
N ARG A 87 -8.47 26.03 4.16
CA ARG A 87 -9.93 26.12 3.96
C ARG A 87 -10.61 24.75 3.82
N GLY A 88 -9.94 23.66 4.16
CA GLY A 88 -10.49 22.31 4.10
C GLY A 88 -10.65 21.71 2.68
N ARG A 89 -10.09 22.34 1.63
CA ARG A 89 -10.29 21.93 0.22
C ARG A 89 -9.81 20.53 -0.12
N ALA A 90 -8.66 20.11 0.42
CA ALA A 90 -8.17 18.75 0.25
C ALA A 90 -9.13 17.73 0.87
N GLY A 91 -9.70 18.02 2.05
CA GLY A 91 -10.72 17.15 2.68
C GLY A 91 -12.02 17.06 1.88
N GLU A 92 -12.49 18.19 1.28
CA GLU A 92 -13.65 18.19 0.39
C GLU A 92 -13.38 17.30 -0.85
N LEU A 93 -12.20 17.45 -1.44
CA LEU A 93 -11.79 16.70 -2.63
C LEU A 93 -11.66 15.19 -2.34
N LEU A 94 -11.09 14.82 -1.18
CA LEU A 94 -10.99 13.41 -0.76
C LEU A 94 -12.36 12.79 -0.51
N ARG A 95 -13.32 13.51 0.11
CA ARG A 95 -14.69 13.00 0.26
C ARG A 95 -15.36 12.76 -1.10
N ALA A 96 -15.14 13.64 -2.06
CA ALA A 96 -15.62 13.44 -3.43
C ALA A 96 -14.94 12.22 -4.10
N ALA A 97 -13.66 12.03 -3.86
CA ALA A 97 -12.91 10.86 -4.33
C ALA A 97 -13.51 9.55 -3.82
N PHE A 98 -13.77 9.45 -2.51
CA PHE A 98 -14.36 8.25 -1.90
C PHE A 98 -15.75 7.90 -2.48
N ARG A 99 -16.58 8.92 -2.73
CA ARG A 99 -17.87 8.73 -3.39
C ARG A 99 -17.70 8.25 -4.83
N ALA A 100 -16.79 8.88 -5.57
CA ALA A 100 -16.49 8.49 -6.95
C ALA A 100 -15.95 7.04 -7.05
N SER A 101 -15.07 6.63 -6.12
CA SER A 101 -14.59 5.25 -6.01
C SER A 101 -15.74 4.28 -5.74
N ARG A 102 -16.60 4.60 -4.78
CA ARG A 102 -17.76 3.78 -4.44
C ARG A 102 -18.76 3.67 -5.61
N GLU A 103 -19.07 4.78 -6.27
CA GLU A 103 -19.96 4.81 -7.46
C GLU A 103 -19.38 3.98 -8.61
N ALA A 104 -18.05 3.92 -8.73
CA ALA A 104 -17.35 3.06 -9.69
C ALA A 104 -17.24 1.58 -9.23
N GLY A 105 -17.88 1.21 -8.12
CA GLY A 105 -17.88 -0.16 -7.59
C GLY A 105 -16.58 -0.56 -6.90
N LYS A 106 -15.70 0.41 -6.56
CA LYS A 106 -14.49 0.20 -5.78
C LYS A 106 -14.80 0.37 -4.30
N SER A 107 -14.41 -0.60 -3.51
CA SER A 107 -14.74 -0.63 -2.07
C SER A 107 -13.56 -0.25 -1.17
N VAL A 108 -12.40 0.03 -1.76
CA VAL A 108 -11.16 0.35 -1.04
C VAL A 108 -10.37 1.39 -1.82
N ASP A 109 -9.84 2.37 -1.10
CA ASP A 109 -8.81 3.29 -1.59
C ASP A 109 -7.53 3.11 -0.78
N ILE A 110 -6.38 3.31 -1.44
CA ILE A 110 -5.07 3.30 -0.80
C ILE A 110 -4.33 4.60 -1.08
N LEU A 111 -3.39 4.95 -0.22
CA LEU A 111 -2.43 6.04 -0.44
C LEU A 111 -1.16 5.84 0.37
N MET A 112 -0.06 6.41 -0.12
CA MET A 112 1.16 6.61 0.64
C MET A 112 1.14 8.04 1.19
N PRO A 113 1.05 8.22 2.53
CA PRO A 113 0.88 9.56 3.08
C PRO A 113 2.20 10.32 3.15
N SER A 114 2.19 11.59 2.76
CA SER A 114 3.27 12.53 3.11
C SER A 114 3.21 12.93 4.59
N ASP A 115 2.00 13.04 5.13
CA ASP A 115 1.70 13.27 6.55
C ASP A 115 0.44 12.48 6.94
N ALA A 116 0.62 11.40 7.67
CA ALA A 116 -0.47 10.52 8.07
C ALA A 116 -1.50 11.20 8.97
N SER A 117 -1.10 12.21 9.75
CA SER A 117 -2.00 12.94 10.67
C SER A 117 -3.16 13.61 9.93
N PHE A 118 -2.96 13.97 8.67
CA PHE A 118 -4.00 14.53 7.80
C PHE A 118 -5.03 13.48 7.37
N TYR A 119 -4.62 12.21 7.20
CA TYR A 119 -5.47 11.15 6.67
C TYR A 119 -6.20 10.33 7.74
N TYR A 120 -5.69 10.25 8.98
CA TYR A 120 -6.37 9.56 10.06
C TYR A 120 -7.81 10.04 10.31
N PRO A 121 -8.09 11.35 10.41
CA PRO A 121 -9.46 11.84 10.60
C PRO A 121 -10.41 11.52 9.44
N LEU A 122 -9.84 11.16 8.27
CA LEU A 122 -10.60 10.78 7.10
C LEU A 122 -10.87 9.27 7.02
N GLY A 123 -10.52 8.51 8.06
CA GLY A 123 -10.76 7.06 8.18
C GLY A 123 -9.73 6.17 7.48
N PHE A 124 -8.57 6.71 7.11
CA PHE A 124 -7.44 5.88 6.67
C PHE A 124 -6.72 5.25 7.85
N ALA A 125 -6.17 4.07 7.62
CA ALA A 125 -5.31 3.39 8.56
C ALA A 125 -4.10 2.77 7.84
N PHE A 126 -2.93 2.78 8.49
CA PHE A 126 -1.79 2.05 7.97
C PHE A 126 -2.07 0.55 7.99
N TYR A 127 -1.94 -0.09 6.84
CA TYR A 127 -2.01 -1.54 6.76
C TYR A 127 -0.66 -2.18 6.42
N ALA A 128 0.27 -1.42 5.84
CA ALA A 128 1.60 -1.90 5.50
C ALA A 128 2.66 -0.91 5.99
N HIS A 129 3.57 -1.42 6.82
CA HIS A 129 4.86 -0.82 7.12
C HIS A 129 5.94 -1.72 6.52
N GLN A 130 7.13 -1.18 6.38
CA GLN A 130 8.29 -1.94 5.90
C GLN A 130 9.45 -1.78 6.90
N TRP A 131 10.37 -2.73 6.88
CA TRP A 131 11.71 -2.48 7.40
C TRP A 131 12.46 -1.60 6.41
N GLU A 132 12.90 -0.43 6.85
CA GLU A 132 13.96 0.30 6.18
C GLU A 132 15.28 -0.14 6.79
N ARG A 133 16.20 -0.57 5.93
CA ARG A 133 17.50 -1.11 6.32
C ARG A 133 18.63 -0.32 5.67
N GLU A 134 19.68 -0.12 6.43
CA GLU A 134 20.89 0.54 5.98
C GLU A 134 22.12 -0.22 6.43
N ALA A 135 23.08 -0.39 5.53
CA ALA A 135 24.38 -0.99 5.83
C ALA A 135 25.45 -0.52 4.84
N SER A 136 26.72 -0.58 5.24
CA SER A 136 27.80 -0.48 4.27
C SER A 136 27.88 -1.71 3.37
N PRO A 137 28.41 -1.59 2.14
CA PRO A 137 28.65 -2.72 1.27
C PRO A 137 29.49 -3.83 1.91
N GLU A 138 30.50 -3.47 2.71
CA GLU A 138 31.37 -4.42 3.43
C GLU A 138 30.56 -5.25 4.44
N ARG A 139 29.60 -4.60 5.11
CA ARG A 139 28.71 -5.30 6.04
C ARG A 139 27.79 -6.28 5.30
N LEU A 140 27.18 -5.84 4.18
CA LEU A 140 26.34 -6.71 3.35
C LEU A 140 27.10 -7.90 2.76
N ALA A 141 28.39 -7.73 2.47
CA ALA A 141 29.21 -8.83 1.95
C ALA A 141 29.30 -10.03 2.93
N ARG A 142 29.09 -9.81 4.23
CA ARG A 142 29.08 -10.88 5.24
C ARG A 142 27.79 -11.69 5.21
N GLU A 143 26.66 -11.04 4.87
CA GLU A 143 25.34 -11.67 4.78
C GLU A 143 25.07 -12.22 3.38
N GLY A 144 25.71 -11.66 2.36
CA GLY A 144 25.53 -12.03 0.98
C GLY A 144 26.21 -13.35 0.60
N ALA A 145 25.64 -14.03 -0.37
CA ALA A 145 26.25 -15.18 -1.03
C ALA A 145 26.19 -14.99 -2.54
N ARG A 146 27.16 -15.55 -3.27
CA ARG A 146 27.12 -15.49 -4.74
C ARG A 146 25.89 -16.22 -5.25
N ALA A 147 25.09 -15.54 -6.07
CA ALA A 147 24.06 -16.17 -6.88
C ALA A 147 24.70 -17.01 -7.99
N VAL A 148 23.94 -17.94 -8.53
CA VAL A 148 24.37 -18.71 -9.72
C VAL A 148 24.59 -17.76 -10.89
N ARG A 149 23.68 -16.80 -11.05
CA ARG A 149 23.77 -15.74 -12.05
C ARG A 149 23.24 -14.41 -11.48
N ALA A 150 23.84 -13.32 -11.89
CA ALA A 150 23.32 -11.97 -11.65
C ALA A 150 23.33 -11.21 -12.98
N GLY A 151 22.26 -10.48 -13.28
CA GLY A 151 22.12 -9.72 -14.52
C GLY A 151 21.34 -8.42 -14.29
N LEU A 152 21.35 -7.57 -15.30
CA LEU A 152 20.57 -6.34 -15.33
C LEU A 152 19.45 -6.47 -16.36
N THR A 153 18.25 -6.05 -16.00
CA THR A 153 17.14 -5.86 -16.93
C THR A 153 17.38 -4.57 -17.72
N ALA A 154 17.33 -4.67 -19.05
CA ALA A 154 17.60 -3.55 -19.95
C ALA A 154 16.37 -3.09 -20.72
N SER A 155 15.26 -3.85 -20.71
CA SER A 155 14.06 -3.60 -21.48
C SER A 155 12.79 -3.91 -20.70
N PRO A 156 11.69 -3.13 -20.92
CA PRO A 156 10.36 -3.48 -20.41
C PRO A 156 9.85 -4.86 -20.85
N ASP A 157 10.42 -5.45 -21.92
CA ASP A 157 10.05 -6.79 -22.39
C ASP A 157 10.58 -7.91 -21.48
N GLU A 158 11.56 -7.61 -20.62
CA GLU A 158 12.19 -8.56 -19.68
C GLU A 158 11.47 -8.63 -18.33
N TRP A 159 10.19 -8.34 -18.28
CA TRP A 159 9.39 -8.31 -17.06
C TRP A 159 9.08 -9.70 -16.45
N ARG A 160 9.06 -10.77 -17.26
CA ARG A 160 8.59 -12.10 -16.81
C ARG A 160 9.39 -12.70 -15.63
N PRO A 161 10.73 -12.62 -15.60
CA PRO A 161 11.49 -13.06 -14.43
C PRO A 161 11.13 -12.30 -13.15
N LEU A 162 10.87 -10.99 -13.26
CA LEU A 162 10.44 -10.15 -12.13
C LEU A 162 9.07 -10.58 -11.62
N ALA A 163 8.12 -10.83 -12.52
CA ALA A 163 6.78 -11.27 -12.17
C ALA A 163 6.80 -12.63 -11.45
N ALA A 164 7.60 -13.59 -11.90
CA ALA A 164 7.74 -14.88 -11.24
C ALA A 164 8.28 -14.77 -9.81
N VAL A 165 9.29 -13.94 -9.61
CA VAL A 165 9.84 -13.65 -8.26
C VAL A 165 8.80 -12.93 -7.39
N TYR A 166 8.08 -11.95 -7.94
CA TYR A 166 7.06 -11.19 -7.23
C TYR A 166 5.90 -12.10 -6.77
N GLU A 167 5.43 -13.01 -7.62
CA GLU A 167 4.40 -13.99 -7.29
C GLU A 167 4.82 -14.86 -6.10
N ALA A 168 6.04 -15.39 -6.13
CA ALA A 168 6.60 -16.17 -5.03
C ALA A 168 6.76 -15.32 -3.75
N HIS A 169 7.24 -14.08 -3.90
CA HIS A 169 7.43 -13.15 -2.79
C HIS A 169 6.11 -12.78 -2.10
N THR A 170 5.04 -12.60 -2.86
CA THR A 170 3.73 -12.19 -2.35
C THR A 170 2.87 -13.37 -1.88
N ALA A 171 3.29 -14.60 -2.12
CA ALA A 171 2.57 -15.79 -1.70
C ALA A 171 2.25 -15.77 -0.20
N GLY A 172 0.97 -15.89 0.14
CA GLY A 172 0.47 -15.86 1.52
C GLY A 172 0.50 -14.49 2.20
N ARG A 173 0.76 -13.41 1.46
CA ARG A 173 0.63 -12.02 1.91
C ARG A 173 -0.72 -11.42 1.53
N SER A 174 -1.02 -10.23 2.07
CA SER A 174 -2.26 -9.48 1.85
C SER A 174 -1.94 -8.02 1.58
N GLY A 175 -2.77 -7.34 0.79
CA GLY A 175 -2.65 -5.91 0.52
C GLY A 175 -1.69 -5.54 -0.60
N PHE A 176 -1.18 -6.49 -1.38
CA PHE A 176 -0.25 -6.22 -2.48
C PHE A 176 -0.98 -5.98 -3.82
N ALA A 177 -0.32 -5.27 -4.73
CA ALA A 177 -0.83 -5.02 -6.06
C ALA A 177 -0.78 -6.28 -6.94
N LEU A 178 -1.87 -6.59 -7.63
CA LEU A 178 -1.88 -7.57 -8.71
C LEU A 178 -1.43 -6.86 -9.99
N ARG A 179 -0.29 -7.28 -10.53
CA ARG A 179 0.35 -6.67 -11.68
C ARG A 179 0.16 -7.53 -12.92
N ASP A 180 -0.55 -7.02 -13.91
CA ASP A 180 -0.62 -7.59 -15.25
C ASP A 180 0.61 -7.22 -16.11
N GLU A 181 0.70 -7.76 -17.32
CA GLU A 181 1.79 -7.45 -18.25
C GLU A 181 1.94 -5.94 -18.50
N ALA A 182 0.82 -5.23 -18.69
CA ALA A 182 0.86 -3.80 -18.97
C ALA A 182 1.39 -3.01 -17.76
N SER A 183 1.02 -3.41 -16.54
CA SER A 183 1.53 -2.84 -15.29
C SER A 183 3.01 -3.11 -15.10
N TRP A 184 3.46 -4.35 -15.35
CA TRP A 184 4.88 -4.69 -15.31
C TRP A 184 5.71 -3.88 -16.30
N ARG A 185 5.27 -3.79 -17.56
CA ARG A 185 5.96 -3.02 -18.59
C ARG A 185 6.11 -1.55 -18.20
N ARG A 186 5.03 -0.92 -17.71
CA ARG A 186 5.07 0.46 -17.23
C ARG A 186 6.00 0.65 -16.04
N LEU A 187 5.99 -0.28 -15.09
CA LEU A 187 6.84 -0.23 -13.90
C LEU A 187 8.32 -0.34 -14.28
N VAL A 188 8.67 -1.29 -15.14
CA VAL A 188 10.04 -1.45 -15.66
C VAL A 188 10.46 -0.23 -16.48
N GLU A 189 9.59 0.27 -17.36
CA GLU A 189 9.87 1.49 -18.14
C GLU A 189 10.17 2.69 -17.22
N GLY A 190 9.34 2.91 -16.19
CA GLY A 190 9.53 3.98 -15.23
C GLY A 190 10.86 3.86 -14.49
N GLN A 191 11.14 2.68 -13.94
CA GLN A 191 12.37 2.42 -13.18
C GLN A 191 13.64 2.60 -14.03
N LEU A 192 13.64 2.18 -15.28
CA LEU A 192 14.81 2.29 -16.17
C LEU A 192 15.13 3.73 -16.60
N ARG A 193 14.24 4.71 -16.34
CA ARG A 193 14.51 6.13 -16.62
C ARG A 193 15.41 6.77 -15.56
N GLU A 194 15.24 6.40 -14.30
CA GLU A 194 15.93 7.03 -13.17
C GLU A 194 16.85 6.08 -12.44
N GLY A 195 16.75 4.80 -12.71
CA GLY A 195 17.48 3.77 -12.00
C GLY A 195 17.79 2.55 -12.86
N ARG A 196 17.97 1.44 -12.18
CA ARG A 196 18.33 0.15 -12.76
C ARG A 196 17.54 -0.96 -12.08
N ILE A 197 17.52 -2.12 -12.72
CA ILE A 197 16.89 -3.33 -12.19
C ILE A 197 17.92 -4.46 -12.25
N ALA A 198 18.18 -5.07 -11.11
CA ALA A 198 19.02 -6.28 -11.04
C ALA A 198 18.15 -7.50 -10.77
N VAL A 199 18.51 -8.62 -11.40
CA VAL A 199 17.90 -9.94 -11.18
C VAL A 199 19.00 -10.91 -10.79
N VAL A 200 18.74 -11.72 -9.79
CA VAL A 200 19.61 -12.84 -9.39
C VAL A 200 18.89 -14.16 -9.56
N GLU A 201 19.63 -15.18 -9.97
CA GLU A 201 19.12 -16.53 -10.18
C GLU A 201 19.82 -17.50 -9.21
N ASP A 202 19.09 -18.50 -8.76
CA ASP A 202 19.62 -19.69 -8.12
C ASP A 202 19.49 -20.91 -9.07
N GLU A 203 19.68 -22.12 -8.56
CA GLU A 203 19.60 -23.35 -9.38
C GLU A 203 18.19 -23.59 -9.95
N ALA A 204 17.16 -23.02 -9.34
CA ALA A 204 15.76 -23.14 -9.77
C ALA A 204 15.35 -22.05 -10.78
N GLY A 205 16.18 -21.03 -11.01
CA GLY A 205 15.90 -19.91 -11.90
C GLY A 205 15.86 -18.55 -11.21
N PRO A 206 15.00 -17.59 -11.64
CA PRO A 206 14.90 -16.27 -11.04
C PRO A 206 14.53 -16.37 -9.55
N ALA A 207 15.43 -15.88 -8.69
CA ALA A 207 15.32 -16.03 -7.23
C ALA A 207 15.17 -14.72 -6.48
N GLY A 208 15.51 -13.58 -7.10
CA GLY A 208 15.35 -12.26 -6.52
C GLY A 208 15.57 -11.15 -7.53
N TYR A 209 14.96 -10.00 -7.26
CA TYR A 209 15.25 -8.77 -8.00
C TYR A 209 15.26 -7.56 -7.07
N LEU A 210 15.88 -6.49 -7.53
CA LEU A 210 15.78 -5.17 -6.91
C LEU A 210 15.74 -4.06 -7.97
N PHE A 211 14.95 -3.03 -7.67
CA PHE A 211 14.91 -1.75 -8.35
C PHE A 211 15.76 -0.77 -7.56
N TYR A 212 16.74 -0.14 -8.19
CA TYR A 212 17.69 0.70 -7.46
C TYR A 212 18.16 1.90 -8.27
N SER A 213 18.60 2.91 -7.54
CA SER A 213 19.34 4.05 -8.06
C SER A 213 20.63 4.26 -7.24
N ILE A 214 21.56 4.98 -7.81
CA ILE A 214 22.81 5.38 -7.11
C ILE A 214 22.93 6.91 -7.20
N GLY A 215 22.98 7.55 -6.06
CA GLY A 215 23.19 8.98 -5.92
C GLY A 215 23.93 9.28 -4.62
N ASP A 216 24.78 10.30 -4.59
CA ASP A 216 25.56 10.74 -3.40
C ASP A 216 26.24 9.57 -2.66
N ARG A 217 26.86 8.68 -3.42
CA ARG A 217 27.52 7.45 -2.93
C ARG A 217 26.62 6.51 -2.13
N THR A 218 25.29 6.60 -2.35
CA THR A 218 24.28 5.72 -1.75
C THR A 218 23.59 4.91 -2.83
N LEU A 219 23.52 3.59 -2.66
CA LEU A 219 22.65 2.70 -3.43
C LEU A 219 21.32 2.62 -2.70
N THR A 220 20.27 3.17 -3.30
CA THR A 220 18.90 3.14 -2.77
C THR A 220 18.05 2.17 -3.56
N VAL A 221 17.48 1.20 -2.87
CA VAL A 221 16.55 0.21 -3.44
C VAL A 221 15.14 0.66 -3.15
N SER A 222 14.36 0.92 -4.20
CA SER A 222 12.94 1.27 -4.08
C SER A 222 12.04 0.03 -3.95
N GLU A 223 12.40 -1.07 -4.60
CA GLU A 223 11.69 -2.34 -4.46
C GLU A 223 12.66 -3.52 -4.44
N MET A 224 12.46 -4.45 -3.51
CA MET A 224 13.18 -5.71 -3.44
C MET A 224 12.20 -6.85 -3.23
N ALA A 225 12.30 -7.90 -4.06
CA ALA A 225 11.52 -9.11 -3.91
C ALA A 225 12.43 -10.34 -4.00
N CYS A 226 12.11 -11.35 -3.20
CA CYS A 226 12.87 -12.59 -3.13
C CYS A 226 11.93 -13.80 -3.14
N ALA A 227 12.19 -14.74 -4.02
CA ALA A 227 11.50 -16.02 -4.07
C ALA A 227 12.10 -17.04 -3.08
N SER A 228 13.38 -16.85 -2.73
CA SER A 228 14.14 -17.75 -1.86
C SER A 228 15.14 -16.98 -0.98
N GLU A 229 15.63 -17.63 0.07
CA GLU A 229 16.73 -17.11 0.90
C GLU A 229 18.03 -16.98 0.10
N ALA A 230 18.27 -17.90 -0.84
CA ALA A 230 19.41 -17.82 -1.76
C ALA A 230 19.32 -16.56 -2.63
N GLY A 231 18.12 -16.26 -3.15
CA GLY A 231 17.86 -15.02 -3.89
C GLY A 231 18.14 -13.77 -3.04
N ARG A 232 17.64 -13.71 -1.80
CA ARG A 232 17.89 -12.59 -0.87
C ARG A 232 19.39 -12.39 -0.62
N ARG A 233 20.12 -13.46 -0.31
CA ARG A 233 21.57 -13.40 -0.10
C ARG A 233 22.32 -13.04 -1.38
N GLY A 234 21.82 -13.46 -2.55
CA GLY A 234 22.34 -13.06 -3.86
C GLY A 234 22.21 -11.56 -4.10
N LEU A 235 21.07 -10.96 -3.75
CA LEU A 235 20.83 -9.51 -3.84
C LEU A 235 21.71 -8.73 -2.86
N TYR A 236 21.90 -9.21 -1.63
CA TYR A 236 22.83 -8.59 -0.69
C TYR A 236 24.27 -8.62 -1.23
N ARG A 237 24.67 -9.70 -1.86
CA ARG A 237 25.97 -9.80 -2.53
C ARG A 237 26.07 -8.82 -3.69
N PHE A 238 25.04 -8.71 -4.51
CA PHE A 238 24.99 -7.75 -5.61
C PHE A 238 25.16 -6.30 -5.10
N MET A 239 24.44 -5.90 -4.03
CA MET A 239 24.61 -4.59 -3.42
C MET A 239 26.04 -4.40 -2.86
N ALA A 240 26.60 -5.41 -2.22
CA ALA A 240 27.95 -5.39 -1.65
C ALA A 240 29.04 -5.23 -2.72
N ASP A 241 28.84 -5.74 -3.92
CA ASP A 241 29.79 -5.63 -5.02
C ASP A 241 29.95 -4.19 -5.55
N HIS A 242 29.09 -3.25 -5.11
CA HIS A 242 29.22 -1.81 -5.40
C HIS A 242 30.19 -1.06 -4.44
N ARG A 243 30.89 -1.74 -3.54
CA ARG A 243 31.78 -1.17 -2.53
C ARG A 243 32.81 -0.14 -3.02
N GLY A 244 33.15 -0.15 -4.30
CA GLY A 244 34.04 0.87 -4.89
C GLY A 244 33.32 2.16 -5.29
N SER A 245 31.99 2.13 -5.39
CA SER A 245 31.16 3.21 -5.92
C SER A 245 30.24 3.84 -4.88
N VAL A 246 29.87 3.10 -3.84
CA VAL A 246 28.96 3.56 -2.78
C VAL A 246 29.51 3.26 -1.40
N ASP A 247 29.12 4.07 -0.42
CA ASP A 247 29.46 3.92 0.99
C ASP A 247 28.30 3.35 1.79
N LEU A 248 27.07 3.50 1.28
CA LEU A 248 25.83 3.07 1.94
C LEU A 248 24.91 2.36 0.95
N CYS A 249 24.27 1.29 1.42
CA CYS A 249 23.12 0.67 0.79
C CYS A 249 21.91 0.88 1.69
N ARG A 250 20.80 1.34 1.10
CA ARG A 250 19.48 1.47 1.74
C ARG A 250 18.47 0.65 0.98
N TRP A 251 17.67 -0.16 1.69
CA TRP A 251 16.65 -0.98 1.06
C TRP A 251 15.46 -1.20 1.99
N TYR A 252 14.37 -1.75 1.43
CA TYR A 252 13.14 -2.00 2.15
C TYR A 252 12.76 -3.48 2.07
N GLU A 253 12.29 -4.03 3.18
CA GLU A 253 11.81 -5.41 3.26
C GLU A 253 10.49 -5.49 4.06
N PRO A 254 9.68 -6.54 3.82
CA PRO A 254 8.43 -6.73 4.56
C PRO A 254 8.67 -6.81 6.07
N LEU A 255 7.73 -6.31 6.90
CA LEU A 255 7.83 -6.43 8.37
C LEU A 255 7.84 -7.87 8.87
N ASP A 256 7.31 -8.81 8.10
CA ASP A 256 7.35 -10.24 8.42
C ASP A 256 8.70 -10.89 8.08
N ASP A 257 9.66 -10.17 7.50
CA ASP A 257 11.03 -10.65 7.34
C ASP A 257 11.73 -10.70 8.71
N ARG A 258 12.24 -11.88 9.04
CA ARG A 258 12.92 -12.18 10.29
C ARG A 258 14.41 -12.53 10.10
N SER A 259 14.97 -12.20 8.95
CA SER A 259 16.38 -12.47 8.63
C SER A 259 17.35 -11.90 9.64
N TYR A 260 16.99 -10.77 10.28
CA TYR A 260 17.78 -10.12 11.33
C TYR A 260 18.09 -11.04 12.52
N LEU A 261 17.31 -12.11 12.75
CA LEU A 261 17.57 -13.08 13.83
C LEU A 261 18.79 -13.97 13.53
N PHE A 262 19.24 -14.00 12.28
CA PHE A 262 20.35 -14.84 11.82
C PHE A 262 21.60 -14.05 11.45
N TRP A 263 21.56 -12.72 11.59
CA TRP A 263 22.74 -11.91 11.26
C TRP A 263 23.83 -12.08 12.30
N ALA A 264 25.01 -12.34 11.80
CA ALA A 264 26.20 -12.36 12.64
C ALA A 264 26.57 -10.94 13.05
N ASP A 265 26.71 -10.72 14.35
CA ASP A 265 27.33 -9.56 14.94
C ASP A 265 26.48 -8.28 15.10
N GLY A 266 26.44 -7.81 16.35
CA GLY A 266 25.74 -6.61 16.80
C GLY A 266 26.67 -5.46 17.21
N ALA A 267 27.95 -5.43 16.78
CA ALA A 267 28.82 -4.32 17.12
C ALA A 267 28.38 -3.05 16.38
N GLU A 268 28.35 -1.93 17.09
CA GLU A 268 27.69 -0.67 16.69
C GLU A 268 28.11 -0.14 15.31
N HIS A 269 29.35 -0.38 14.89
CA HIS A 269 29.87 0.05 13.59
C HIS A 269 29.76 -0.99 12.48
N THR A 270 29.23 -2.19 12.78
CA THR A 270 29.13 -3.32 11.84
C THR A 270 27.72 -3.87 11.72
N TYR A 271 26.73 -3.31 12.38
CA TYR A 271 25.34 -3.80 12.29
C TYR A 271 24.59 -3.23 11.09
N ILE A 272 23.57 -3.95 10.66
CA ILE A 272 22.57 -3.45 9.72
C ILE A 272 21.59 -2.61 10.54
N ARG A 273 21.48 -1.32 10.23
CA ARG A 273 20.50 -0.45 10.86
C ARG A 273 19.11 -0.85 10.40
N ASN A 274 18.19 -0.99 11.33
CA ASN A 274 16.79 -1.28 11.05
C ASN A 274 15.91 -0.21 11.66
N ARG A 275 14.95 0.30 10.91
CA ARG A 275 13.83 1.09 11.42
C ARG A 275 12.54 0.69 10.70
N THR A 276 11.41 0.87 11.36
CA THR A 276 10.12 0.72 10.70
C THR A 276 9.83 1.97 9.86
N PHE A 277 9.42 1.74 8.63
CA PHE A 277 9.00 2.80 7.72
C PHE A 277 7.49 2.70 7.52
N PRO A 278 6.70 3.73 7.91
CA PRO A 278 5.26 3.78 7.66
C PRO A 278 5.03 3.98 6.17
N TYR A 279 4.33 3.05 5.53
CA TYR A 279 4.35 3.03 4.08
C TYR A 279 2.97 3.27 3.46
N MET A 280 2.03 2.34 3.60
CA MET A 280 0.77 2.42 2.89
C MET A 280 -0.42 2.44 3.83
N MET A 281 -1.32 3.40 3.62
CA MET A 281 -2.62 3.48 4.27
C MET A 281 -3.72 2.99 3.35
N ALA A 282 -4.79 2.47 3.95
CA ALA A 282 -6.02 2.08 3.25
C ALA A 282 -7.25 2.67 3.93
N ARG A 283 -8.30 2.86 3.15
CA ARG A 283 -9.63 3.22 3.59
C ARG A 283 -10.67 2.32 2.94
N VAL A 284 -11.67 1.88 3.70
CA VAL A 284 -12.86 1.21 3.18
C VAL A 284 -13.87 2.28 2.76
N THR A 285 -14.27 2.29 1.49
CA THR A 285 -15.24 3.25 0.91
C THR A 285 -16.64 2.65 0.83
N ASP A 286 -16.76 1.33 0.63
CA ASP A 286 -18.01 0.57 0.72
C ASP A 286 -17.81 -0.67 1.61
N PRO A 287 -18.23 -0.59 2.90
CA PRO A 287 -18.00 -1.69 3.83
C PRO A 287 -18.73 -2.98 3.43
N ALA A 288 -19.95 -2.92 2.93
CA ALA A 288 -20.69 -4.10 2.54
C ALA A 288 -20.01 -4.85 1.38
N ALA A 289 -19.61 -4.13 0.33
CA ALA A 289 -18.91 -4.69 -0.81
C ALA A 289 -17.51 -5.20 -0.46
N ALA A 290 -16.80 -4.50 0.45
CA ALA A 290 -15.45 -4.86 0.86
C ALA A 290 -15.41 -6.22 1.60
N PHE A 291 -16.34 -6.45 2.51
CA PHE A 291 -16.31 -7.65 3.35
C PHE A 291 -17.09 -8.83 2.74
N THR A 292 -18.06 -8.59 1.86
CA THR A 292 -18.85 -9.67 1.23
C THR A 292 -17.98 -10.52 0.29
N GLY A 293 -18.10 -11.85 0.43
CA GLY A 293 -17.39 -12.83 -0.38
C GLY A 293 -15.96 -13.13 0.09
N LEU A 294 -15.54 -12.61 1.24
CA LEU A 294 -14.26 -13.01 1.85
C LEU A 294 -14.34 -14.47 2.35
N PRO A 295 -13.23 -15.22 2.34
CA PRO A 295 -13.18 -16.52 2.99
C PRO A 295 -13.31 -16.35 4.52
N ALA A 296 -14.06 -17.23 5.17
CA ALA A 296 -14.23 -17.28 6.63
C ALA A 296 -14.16 -18.73 7.12
N GLU A 297 -13.35 -18.98 8.15
CA GLU A 297 -13.18 -20.31 8.77
C GLU A 297 -14.06 -20.49 10.01
N THR A 298 -15.16 -19.73 10.11
CA THR A 298 -16.09 -19.74 11.23
C THR A 298 -17.51 -19.71 10.69
N GLU A 299 -18.49 -19.98 11.57
CA GLU A 299 -19.90 -19.84 11.32
C GLU A 299 -20.54 -18.94 12.38
N GLY A 300 -21.64 -18.26 12.00
CA GLY A 300 -22.42 -17.42 12.89
C GLY A 300 -22.63 -16.00 12.39
N THR A 301 -23.23 -15.19 13.27
CA THR A 301 -23.58 -13.80 12.95
C THR A 301 -23.16 -12.90 14.12
N VAL A 302 -22.58 -11.74 13.76
CA VAL A 302 -22.24 -10.70 14.75
C VAL A 302 -22.66 -9.34 14.20
N SER A 303 -23.51 -8.64 14.94
CA SER A 303 -23.96 -7.29 14.57
C SER A 303 -23.11 -6.21 15.22
N PHE A 304 -22.87 -5.14 14.48
CA PHE A 304 -22.03 -4.03 14.92
C PHE A 304 -22.49 -2.69 14.32
N LEU A 305 -22.12 -1.60 14.98
CA LEU A 305 -22.30 -0.23 14.50
C LEU A 305 -21.05 0.19 13.73
N TYR A 306 -21.16 0.40 12.43
CA TYR A 306 -20.10 0.99 11.62
C TYR A 306 -20.19 2.52 11.69
N GLU A 307 -19.11 3.16 12.14
CA GLU A 307 -19.01 4.60 12.28
C GLU A 307 -18.05 5.18 11.23
N ASP A 308 -18.57 6.06 10.38
CA ASP A 308 -17.79 6.77 9.39
C ASP A 308 -18.14 8.26 9.40
N GLY A 309 -17.32 9.07 10.08
CA GLY A 309 -17.50 10.52 10.15
C GLY A 309 -17.24 11.26 8.85
N THR A 310 -16.58 10.61 7.88
CA THR A 310 -16.21 11.19 6.58
C THR A 310 -17.25 10.86 5.50
N LEU A 311 -17.81 9.65 5.54
CA LEU A 311 -18.91 9.16 4.70
C LEU A 311 -20.08 8.70 5.58
N PRO A 312 -20.85 9.61 6.19
CA PRO A 312 -21.93 9.23 7.10
C PRO A 312 -22.98 8.31 6.46
N GLU A 313 -23.15 8.41 5.13
CA GLU A 313 -24.05 7.57 4.34
C GLU A 313 -23.60 6.09 4.27
N ALA A 314 -22.35 5.80 4.55
CA ALA A 314 -21.84 4.43 4.69
C ALA A 314 -22.04 3.86 6.11
N GLY A 315 -22.28 4.72 7.10
CA GLY A 315 -22.47 4.33 8.48
C GLY A 315 -23.78 3.58 8.76
N GLY A 316 -23.90 2.99 9.94
CA GLY A 316 -25.09 2.33 10.44
C GLY A 316 -24.86 0.95 11.00
N VAL A 317 -25.93 0.27 11.41
CA VAL A 317 -25.85 -1.09 11.96
C VAL A 317 -25.74 -2.11 10.83
N TYR A 318 -24.74 -2.97 10.93
CA TYR A 318 -24.45 -4.07 10.02
C TYR A 318 -24.29 -5.37 10.79
N ALA A 319 -24.35 -6.48 10.06
CA ALA A 319 -23.94 -7.77 10.56
C ALA A 319 -22.93 -8.43 9.63
N PHE A 320 -21.90 -9.03 10.22
CA PHE A 320 -21.11 -10.07 9.57
C PHE A 320 -21.84 -11.40 9.75
N ARG A 321 -22.03 -12.11 8.64
CA ARG A 321 -22.59 -13.46 8.60
C ARG A 321 -21.60 -14.38 7.93
N ALA A 322 -21.10 -15.36 8.66
CA ALA A 322 -20.21 -16.38 8.14
C ALA A 322 -20.98 -17.68 8.01
N ASP A 323 -21.05 -18.23 6.82
CA ASP A 323 -21.71 -19.50 6.49
C ASP A 323 -20.97 -20.18 5.33
N ARG A 324 -20.79 -21.51 5.42
CA ARG A 324 -20.18 -22.35 4.37
C ARG A 324 -18.86 -21.81 3.81
N GLY A 325 -18.00 -21.32 4.69
CA GLY A 325 -16.68 -20.83 4.33
C GLY A 325 -16.65 -19.43 3.69
N ARG A 326 -17.75 -18.70 3.72
CA ARG A 326 -17.87 -17.35 3.16
C ARG A 326 -18.44 -16.36 4.15
N LEU A 327 -17.97 -15.14 4.05
CA LEU A 327 -18.45 -14.00 4.81
C LEU A 327 -19.39 -13.15 3.95
N GLU A 328 -20.48 -12.73 4.53
CA GLU A 328 -21.36 -11.68 4.00
C GLU A 328 -21.47 -10.53 4.99
N MET A 329 -21.57 -9.32 4.49
CA MET A 329 -21.86 -8.14 5.29
C MET A 329 -23.08 -7.41 4.73
N GLY A 330 -24.05 -7.17 5.58
CA GLY A 330 -25.27 -6.44 5.20
C GLY A 330 -25.82 -5.62 6.35
N LYS A 331 -26.73 -4.69 6.04
CA LYS A 331 -27.47 -3.95 7.07
C LYS A 331 -28.22 -4.91 7.98
N SER A 332 -28.29 -4.56 9.26
CA SER A 332 -28.98 -5.34 10.29
C SER A 332 -29.89 -4.44 11.12
N GLY A 333 -30.98 -5.03 11.62
CA GLY A 333 -31.85 -4.41 12.62
C GLY A 333 -31.54 -4.86 14.05
N ASP A 334 -30.56 -5.75 14.23
CA ASP A 334 -30.19 -6.30 15.52
C ASP A 334 -29.46 -5.26 16.40
N VAL A 335 -29.47 -5.50 17.70
CA VAL A 335 -28.70 -4.67 18.63
C VAL A 335 -27.20 -4.90 18.37
N PRO A 336 -26.42 -3.85 18.10
CA PRO A 336 -25.01 -4.01 17.83
C PRO A 336 -24.21 -4.38 19.08
N ALA A 337 -23.36 -5.39 18.97
CA ALA A 337 -22.47 -5.84 20.04
C ALA A 337 -21.34 -4.83 20.29
N PHE A 338 -20.83 -4.23 19.23
CA PHE A 338 -19.71 -3.28 19.29
C PHE A 338 -19.84 -2.20 18.21
N ARG A 339 -19.08 -1.12 18.34
CA ARG A 339 -18.85 -0.15 17.27
C ARG A 339 -17.52 -0.44 16.58
N LEU A 340 -17.42 -0.14 15.28
CA LEU A 340 -16.23 -0.27 14.46
C LEU A 340 -16.03 1.03 13.65
N THR A 341 -14.87 1.65 13.76
CA THR A 341 -14.54 2.85 12.98
C THR A 341 -14.18 2.51 11.54
N ALA A 342 -14.16 3.49 10.64
CA ALA A 342 -13.68 3.31 9.27
C ALA A 342 -12.22 2.84 9.21
N ALA A 343 -11.35 3.37 10.08
CA ALA A 343 -9.97 2.94 10.23
C ALA A 343 -9.87 1.50 10.76
N GLY A 344 -10.70 1.16 11.76
CA GLY A 344 -10.81 -0.22 12.27
C GLY A 344 -11.26 -1.21 11.20
N ALA A 345 -12.19 -0.82 10.32
CA ALA A 345 -12.60 -1.64 9.19
C ALA A 345 -11.45 -1.88 8.19
N ALA A 346 -10.62 -0.88 7.92
CA ALA A 346 -9.44 -1.05 7.08
C ALA A 346 -8.43 -2.04 7.70
N HIS A 347 -8.12 -1.89 9.00
CA HIS A 347 -7.27 -2.84 9.71
C HIS A 347 -7.83 -4.27 9.68
N LEU A 348 -9.14 -4.43 9.89
CA LEU A 348 -9.80 -5.74 9.90
C LEU A 348 -9.77 -6.37 8.50
N LEU A 349 -10.10 -5.60 7.46
CA LEU A 349 -10.12 -6.06 6.07
C LEU A 349 -8.74 -6.52 5.59
N PHE A 350 -7.72 -5.71 5.79
CA PHE A 350 -6.36 -6.05 5.36
C PHE A 350 -5.70 -7.11 6.25
N GLY A 351 -6.11 -7.22 7.51
CA GLY A 351 -5.52 -8.11 8.50
C GLY A 351 -4.25 -7.53 9.13
N ALA A 352 -4.11 -6.22 9.13
CA ALA A 352 -2.94 -5.55 9.70
C ALA A 352 -2.85 -5.71 11.23
N LEU A 353 -3.99 -5.80 11.90
CA LEU A 353 -4.09 -6.00 13.35
C LEU A 353 -4.99 -7.22 13.67
N PRO A 354 -4.69 -7.96 14.74
CA PRO A 354 -5.63 -8.89 15.35
C PRO A 354 -6.90 -8.16 15.84
N ALA A 355 -8.03 -8.85 15.86
CA ALA A 355 -9.31 -8.24 16.26
C ALA A 355 -9.26 -7.63 17.67
N GLU A 356 -8.55 -8.25 18.62
CA GLU A 356 -8.39 -7.76 19.99
C GLU A 356 -7.72 -6.38 20.06
N ASP A 357 -6.74 -6.15 19.19
CA ASP A 357 -6.01 -4.88 19.15
C ASP A 357 -6.89 -3.73 18.66
N LEU A 358 -7.93 -3.99 17.86
CA LEU A 358 -8.91 -2.95 17.49
C LEU A 358 -9.62 -2.40 18.72
N PHE A 359 -10.00 -3.26 19.67
CA PHE A 359 -10.61 -2.85 20.93
C PHE A 359 -9.60 -2.18 21.87
N ARG A 360 -8.37 -2.67 21.87
CA ARG A 360 -7.29 -2.11 22.69
C ARG A 360 -6.91 -0.70 22.24
N PHE A 361 -6.88 -0.43 20.94
CA PHE A 361 -6.50 0.87 20.38
C PHE A 361 -7.68 1.81 20.12
N GLY A 362 -8.92 1.38 20.42
CA GLY A 362 -10.11 2.22 20.33
C GLY A 362 -10.76 2.28 18.93
N GLU A 363 -10.26 1.50 17.97
CA GLU A 363 -10.86 1.34 16.65
C GLU A 363 -12.14 0.51 16.66
N ALA A 364 -12.33 -0.29 17.70
CA ALA A 364 -13.59 -0.93 18.07
C ALA A 364 -13.91 -0.64 19.53
N GLY A 365 -15.19 -0.68 19.91
CA GLY A 365 -15.62 -0.47 21.29
C GLY A 365 -16.91 -1.20 21.60
N TRP A 366 -16.99 -1.84 22.77
CA TRP A 366 -18.18 -2.58 23.21
C TRP A 366 -19.37 -1.65 23.42
N LEU A 367 -20.50 -2.02 22.88
CA LEU A 367 -21.78 -1.34 23.09
C LEU A 367 -22.70 -2.13 24.00
N THR A 368 -22.70 -3.48 23.85
CA THR A 368 -23.55 -4.40 24.63
C THR A 368 -22.76 -5.66 25.00
N GLY A 369 -23.44 -6.59 25.67
CA GLY A 369 -22.92 -7.92 25.96
C GLY A 369 -22.15 -8.04 27.25
N GLY A 370 -22.31 -9.15 27.94
CA GLY A 370 -21.55 -9.58 29.11
C GLY A 370 -20.22 -10.24 28.73
N GLY A 371 -19.48 -10.69 29.75
CA GLY A 371 -18.15 -11.28 29.54
C GLY A 371 -18.12 -12.46 28.58
N GLN A 372 -19.14 -13.34 28.60
CA GLN A 372 -19.20 -14.51 27.73
C GLN A 372 -19.52 -14.13 26.27
N GLU A 373 -20.50 -13.24 26.05
CA GLU A 373 -20.88 -12.77 24.71
C GLU A 373 -19.74 -12.02 24.02
N ARG A 374 -18.98 -11.21 24.77
CA ARG A 374 -17.78 -10.53 24.28
C ARG A 374 -16.69 -11.52 23.85
N LYS A 375 -16.50 -12.60 24.61
CA LYS A 375 -15.55 -13.66 24.25
C LYS A 375 -15.96 -14.37 22.96
N GLU A 376 -17.25 -14.66 22.79
CA GLU A 376 -17.79 -15.29 21.58
C GLU A 376 -17.66 -14.37 20.37
N THR A 377 -17.98 -13.08 20.51
CA THR A 377 -17.77 -12.06 19.46
C THR A 377 -16.29 -11.97 19.07
N LEU A 378 -15.36 -11.91 20.04
CA LEU A 378 -13.93 -11.87 19.72
C LEU A 378 -13.46 -13.15 19.05
N ARG A 379 -13.97 -14.33 19.47
CA ARG A 379 -13.67 -15.59 18.81
C ARG A 379 -14.10 -15.55 17.35
N PHE A 380 -15.36 -15.15 17.07
CA PHE A 380 -15.88 -14.99 15.72
C PHE A 380 -14.99 -14.05 14.88
N LEU A 381 -14.68 -12.86 15.41
CA LEU A 381 -13.84 -11.88 14.69
C LEU A 381 -12.44 -12.41 14.40
N ARG A 382 -11.84 -13.14 15.33
CA ARG A 382 -10.51 -13.74 15.17
C ARG A 382 -10.49 -14.83 14.10
N GLU A 383 -11.52 -15.67 14.06
CA GLU A 383 -11.66 -16.77 13.11
C GLU A 383 -12.07 -16.26 11.72
N ALA A 384 -12.98 -15.28 11.64
CA ALA A 384 -13.39 -14.65 10.37
C ALA A 384 -12.29 -13.75 9.77
N PHE A 385 -11.51 -13.09 10.62
CA PHE A 385 -10.51 -12.10 10.23
C PHE A 385 -9.14 -12.35 10.88
N PRO A 386 -8.50 -13.50 10.62
CA PRO A 386 -7.16 -13.74 11.15
C PRO A 386 -6.18 -12.69 10.63
N ALA A 387 -5.21 -12.29 11.48
CA ALA A 387 -4.15 -11.38 11.08
C ALA A 387 -3.39 -11.91 9.87
N ARG A 388 -2.91 -11.02 9.01
CA ARG A 388 -2.21 -11.32 7.77
C ARG A 388 -0.86 -10.63 7.71
N ARG A 389 0.05 -11.19 6.93
CA ARG A 389 1.31 -10.55 6.57
C ARG A 389 1.02 -9.52 5.48
N CYS A 390 0.91 -8.25 5.86
CA CYS A 390 0.61 -7.17 4.91
C CYS A 390 1.88 -6.64 4.27
N TRP A 391 1.84 -6.46 2.96
CA TRP A 391 2.94 -5.88 2.20
C TRP A 391 2.45 -5.28 0.88
N ILE A 392 3.09 -4.21 0.46
CA ILE A 392 2.94 -3.60 -0.86
C ILE A 392 4.24 -2.84 -1.16
N SER A 393 4.57 -2.67 -2.44
CA SER A 393 5.68 -1.83 -2.89
C SER A 393 5.27 -1.07 -4.14
N GLU A 394 4.57 0.03 -3.94
CA GLU A 394 4.10 0.93 -4.99
C GLU A 394 4.46 2.36 -4.58
N TRP A 395 5.53 2.89 -5.13
CA TRP A 395 6.04 4.23 -4.84
C TRP A 395 5.49 5.26 -5.84
N TYR A 396 5.10 6.44 -5.33
CA TYR A 396 4.72 7.63 -6.09
C TYR A 396 5.20 8.89 -5.38
#